data_c151b699c1f199049c9f128680403806
#
_entry.id   c151b699c1f199049c9f128680403806
#
_cell.length_a   1.000
_cell.length_b   1.000
_cell.length_c   1.000
_cell.angle_alpha   90.00
_cell.angle_beta   90.00
_cell.angle_gamma   90.00
#
_symmetry.space_group_name_H-M   'P 1'
#
loop_
_entity.id
_entity.type
_entity.pdbx_description
1 polymer ?
#
loop_
_entity_poly.entity_id
_entity_poly.type
_entity_poly.pdbx_seq_one_letter_code
_entity_poly.pdbx_strand_id
1 'polypeptide(L)'
;MLGCILVGVLTMQVYSYYNTFPNDRSGIKWLVGVVFGFEVAFTLFTLINAWAAFGTGWGDVNTLMYQHWSLVPLAPLNGIIASMVQFFFAYRIFKLTTRGVWLAIIICAVSTIQCVMVFYVGITNALRGRSFKAFYELSTYISIWLAGDAVCDVIITISTVTILVKTMRRSHFRNTDTTLKRLIRLSVETGMITASGATVELILWQAQAFLNYHYIFFIILGKLYSNAMLAALNSRADNSPQGTSNTGTSMSMNMHNLLTLFPDEYPETDSHTTLHPRSINIIRSVDVRQDPGQEMTILSPKHAFGGNDPKSKDSDFV
;
A
#
# COMPACT_ATOMS: atom_id res chain seq x y z
N MET A 1 21.84 -5.22 11.52
CA MET A 1 22.15 -4.60 10.21
C MET A 1 20.97 -4.60 9.25
N LEU A 2 20.34 -5.74 8.90
CA LEU A 2 19.21 -5.79 7.98
C LEU A 2 18.05 -4.86 8.38
N GLY A 3 17.71 -4.78 9.67
CA GLY A 3 16.70 -3.85 10.17
C GLY A 3 16.99 -2.37 9.87
N CYS A 4 18.24 -1.94 9.93
CA CYS A 4 18.63 -0.56 9.61
C CYS A 4 18.50 -0.27 8.08
N ILE A 5 18.82 -1.27 7.25
CA ILE A 5 18.63 -1.15 5.79
C ILE A 5 17.14 -0.97 5.47
N LEU A 6 16.27 -1.76 6.08
CA LEU A 6 14.82 -1.68 5.89
C LEU A 6 14.24 -0.33 6.35
N VAL A 7 14.77 0.27 7.42
CA VAL A 7 14.39 1.63 7.83
C VAL A 7 14.89 2.68 6.84
N GLY A 8 16.08 2.51 6.27
CA GLY A 8 16.55 3.37 5.19
C GLY A 8 15.64 3.33 3.96
N VAL A 9 15.22 2.13 3.55
CA VAL A 9 14.24 1.96 2.46
C VAL A 9 12.92 2.61 2.82
N LEU A 10 12.43 2.39 4.05
CA LEU A 10 11.19 3.01 4.54
C LEU A 10 11.26 4.54 4.50
N THR A 11 12.39 5.12 4.91
CA THR A 11 12.61 6.58 4.87
C THR A 11 12.48 7.13 3.46
N MET A 12 13.09 6.46 2.47
CA MET A 12 12.97 6.83 1.06
C MET A 12 11.54 6.70 0.55
N GLN A 13 10.81 5.66 0.96
CA GLN A 13 9.40 5.47 0.59
C GLN A 13 8.50 6.55 1.21
N VAL A 14 8.73 6.94 2.46
CA VAL A 14 8.01 8.03 3.14
C VAL A 14 8.27 9.37 2.44
N TYR A 15 9.53 9.67 2.14
CA TYR A 15 9.89 10.87 1.39
C TYR A 15 9.20 10.92 0.01
N SER A 16 9.26 9.82 -0.73
CA SER A 16 8.57 9.68 -2.02
C SER A 16 7.06 9.90 -1.88
N TYR A 17 6.44 9.31 -0.86
CA TYR A 17 5.01 9.44 -0.60
C TYR A 17 4.58 10.91 -0.39
N TYR A 18 5.25 11.63 0.51
CA TYR A 18 4.90 13.03 0.80
C TYR A 18 5.13 13.97 -0.39
N ASN A 19 6.15 13.72 -1.19
CA ASN A 19 6.42 14.51 -2.40
C ASN A 19 5.42 14.23 -3.53
N THR A 20 5.01 12.97 -3.68
CA THR A 20 4.14 12.55 -4.80
C THR A 20 2.67 12.80 -4.50
N PHE A 21 2.27 12.73 -3.22
CA PHE A 21 0.85 12.84 -2.81
C PHE A 21 0.59 14.01 -1.85
N PRO A 22 0.89 15.28 -2.23
CA PRO A 22 0.68 16.44 -1.35
C PRO A 22 -0.79 16.65 -0.99
N ASN A 23 -1.74 16.19 -1.81
CA ASN A 23 -3.18 16.37 -1.65
C ASN A 23 -3.92 15.11 -1.17
N ASP A 24 -3.20 14.06 -0.72
CA ASP A 24 -3.85 12.86 -0.21
C ASP A 24 -4.60 13.13 1.12
N ARG A 25 -5.56 12.26 1.47
CA ARG A 25 -6.38 12.41 2.67
C ARG A 25 -5.51 12.51 3.93
N SER A 26 -5.81 13.48 4.79
CA SER A 26 -5.06 13.72 6.04
C SER A 26 -4.91 12.46 6.90
N GLY A 27 -5.93 11.58 6.95
CA GLY A 27 -5.86 10.33 7.70
C GLY A 27 -4.78 9.37 7.21
N ILE A 28 -4.55 9.27 5.88
CA ILE A 28 -3.48 8.40 5.34
C ILE A 28 -2.11 9.01 5.61
N LYS A 29 -1.98 10.34 5.48
CA LYS A 29 -0.73 11.05 5.82
C LYS A 29 -0.37 10.87 7.29
N TRP A 30 -1.35 10.99 8.18
CA TRP A 30 -1.17 10.75 9.61
C TRP A 30 -0.73 9.30 9.87
N LEU A 31 -1.39 8.33 9.24
CA LEU A 31 -1.02 6.90 9.35
C LEU A 31 0.45 6.69 8.96
N VAL A 32 0.87 7.21 7.80
CA VAL A 32 2.26 7.10 7.32
C VAL A 32 3.24 7.74 8.30
N GLY A 33 2.95 8.94 8.78
CA GLY A 33 3.81 9.65 9.73
C GLY A 33 3.93 8.93 11.08
N VAL A 34 2.82 8.42 11.60
CA VAL A 34 2.79 7.71 12.89
C VAL A 34 3.50 6.35 12.80
N VAL A 35 3.23 5.57 11.74
CA VAL A 35 3.94 4.30 11.51
C VAL A 35 5.44 4.53 11.38
N PHE A 36 5.87 5.54 10.61
CA PHE A 36 7.28 5.89 10.50
C PHE A 36 7.89 6.30 11.85
N GLY A 37 7.18 7.11 12.65
CA GLY A 37 7.64 7.51 13.99
C GLY A 37 7.81 6.30 14.91
N PHE A 38 6.89 5.34 14.92
CA PHE A 38 7.01 4.11 15.70
C PHE A 38 8.15 3.23 15.21
N GLU A 39 8.41 3.14 13.91
CA GLU A 39 9.54 2.39 13.36
C GLU A 39 10.89 2.99 13.73
N VAL A 40 11.00 4.31 13.75
CA VAL A 40 12.20 5.00 14.23
C VAL A 40 12.40 4.71 15.73
N ALA A 41 11.34 4.84 16.56
CA ALA A 41 11.40 4.53 17.98
C ALA A 41 11.79 3.06 18.22
N PHE A 42 11.18 2.11 17.53
CA PHE A 42 11.52 0.69 17.60
C PHE A 42 13.00 0.45 17.26
N THR A 43 13.50 1.12 16.23
CA THR A 43 14.91 0.98 15.82
C THR A 43 15.85 1.54 16.87
N LEU A 44 15.54 2.70 17.46
CA LEU A 44 16.35 3.28 18.54
C LEU A 44 16.39 2.35 19.76
N PHE A 45 15.25 1.82 20.21
CA PHE A 45 15.24 0.85 21.31
C PHE A 45 16.01 -0.43 20.99
N THR A 46 15.93 -0.91 19.75
CA THR A 46 16.71 -2.07 19.29
C THR A 46 18.21 -1.79 19.33
N LEU A 47 18.65 -0.60 18.90
CA LEU A 47 20.06 -0.21 18.95
C LEU A 47 20.58 -0.05 20.40
N ILE A 48 19.77 0.57 21.27
CA ILE A 48 20.10 0.69 22.70
C ILE A 48 20.25 -0.71 23.34
N ASN A 49 19.31 -1.62 23.01
CA ASN A 49 19.39 -3.00 23.51
C ASN A 49 20.62 -3.74 22.97
N ALA A 50 20.96 -3.58 21.69
CA ALA A 50 22.15 -4.18 21.11
C ALA A 50 23.45 -3.64 21.77
N TRP A 51 23.51 -2.32 22.03
CA TRP A 51 24.65 -1.73 22.76
C TRP A 51 24.72 -2.23 24.18
N ALA A 52 23.60 -2.35 24.91
CA ALA A 52 23.55 -2.88 26.25
C ALA A 52 24.02 -4.34 26.33
N ALA A 53 23.63 -5.16 25.31
CA ALA A 53 24.00 -6.59 25.31
C ALA A 53 25.45 -6.85 24.85
N PHE A 54 25.89 -6.17 23.77
CA PHE A 54 27.19 -6.46 23.14
C PHE A 54 28.30 -5.44 23.47
N GLY A 55 27.95 -4.28 24.03
CA GLY A 55 28.90 -3.26 24.48
C GLY A 55 29.11 -3.32 26.00
N THR A 56 28.23 -2.68 26.76
CA THR A 56 28.39 -2.53 28.21
C THR A 56 28.17 -3.80 29.02
N GLY A 57 27.34 -4.73 28.51
CA GLY A 57 27.00 -6.00 29.17
C GLY A 57 27.87 -7.19 28.73
N TRP A 58 28.90 -6.96 27.92
CA TRP A 58 29.76 -8.05 27.46
C TRP A 58 30.49 -8.74 28.63
N GLY A 59 30.25 -10.05 28.79
CA GLY A 59 30.84 -10.84 29.87
C GLY A 59 30.09 -10.82 31.19
N ASP A 60 29.00 -10.04 31.33
CA ASP A 60 28.16 -10.04 32.54
C ASP A 60 27.02 -11.07 32.40
N VAL A 61 27.01 -12.04 33.36
CA VAL A 61 26.01 -13.11 33.44
C VAL A 61 24.59 -12.54 33.67
N ASN A 62 24.46 -11.40 34.33
CA ASN A 62 23.17 -10.76 34.57
C ASN A 62 22.51 -10.33 33.27
N THR A 63 23.28 -9.92 32.26
CA THR A 63 22.78 -9.57 30.95
C THR A 63 22.14 -10.76 30.22
N LEU A 64 22.53 -11.98 30.55
CA LEU A 64 21.96 -13.22 30.04
C LEU A 64 20.69 -13.65 30.80
N MET A 65 20.51 -13.22 32.04
CA MET A 65 19.40 -13.62 32.91
C MET A 65 18.26 -12.61 32.89
N TYR A 66 18.56 -11.32 32.72
CA TYR A 66 17.58 -10.23 32.79
C TYR A 66 17.59 -9.40 31.51
N GLN A 67 16.39 -9.07 31.08
CA GLN A 67 16.21 -8.22 29.92
C GLN A 67 16.53 -6.76 30.23
N HIS A 68 17.29 -6.10 29.36
CA HIS A 68 17.49 -4.66 29.48
C HIS A 68 16.14 -3.94 29.31
N TRP A 69 15.97 -2.80 30.01
CA TRP A 69 14.70 -2.04 29.98
C TRP A 69 14.26 -1.66 28.57
N SER A 70 15.19 -1.44 27.62
CA SER A 70 14.91 -1.09 26.23
C SER A 70 14.23 -2.21 25.43
N LEU A 71 14.25 -3.44 25.93
CA LEU A 71 13.61 -4.59 25.29
C LEU A 71 12.09 -4.61 25.54
N VAL A 72 11.66 -4.07 26.69
CA VAL A 72 10.26 -4.08 27.12
C VAL A 72 9.32 -3.36 26.14
N PRO A 73 9.62 -2.14 25.63
CA PRO A 73 8.73 -1.45 24.71
C PRO A 73 8.69 -2.04 23.29
N LEU A 74 9.64 -2.92 22.93
CA LEU A 74 9.73 -3.43 21.56
C LEU A 74 8.50 -4.26 21.16
N ALA A 75 8.02 -5.16 22.05
CA ALA A 75 6.84 -5.96 21.74
C ALA A 75 5.57 -5.11 21.57
N PRO A 76 5.19 -4.21 22.50
CA PRO A 76 4.08 -3.28 22.30
C PRO A 76 4.20 -2.42 21.04
N LEU A 77 5.39 -1.86 20.76
CA LEU A 77 5.61 -1.05 19.55
C LEU A 77 5.38 -1.86 18.28
N ASN A 78 5.93 -3.08 18.21
CA ASN A 78 5.71 -3.98 17.08
C ASN A 78 4.23 -4.31 16.90
N GLY A 79 3.50 -4.60 17.98
CA GLY A 79 2.08 -4.85 17.96
C GLY A 79 1.24 -3.67 17.46
N ILE A 80 1.61 -2.43 17.85
CA ILE A 80 0.95 -1.22 17.33
C ILE A 80 1.20 -1.09 15.83
N ILE A 81 2.46 -1.21 15.38
CA ILE A 81 2.83 -1.11 13.97
C ILE A 81 2.07 -2.16 13.14
N ALA A 82 2.10 -3.43 13.56
CA ALA A 82 1.41 -4.52 12.89
C ALA A 82 -0.11 -4.24 12.79
N SER A 83 -0.73 -3.85 13.92
CA SER A 83 -2.17 -3.56 13.95
C SER A 83 -2.55 -2.39 13.03
N MET A 84 -1.76 -1.31 13.01
CA MET A 84 -1.99 -0.17 12.13
C MET A 84 -1.93 -0.56 10.65
N VAL A 85 -0.96 -1.39 10.28
CA VAL A 85 -0.81 -1.88 8.91
C VAL A 85 -1.93 -2.86 8.54
N GLN A 86 -2.31 -3.77 9.43
CA GLN A 86 -3.41 -4.70 9.23
C GLN A 86 -4.75 -3.96 9.08
N PHE A 87 -5.01 -2.91 9.87
CA PHE A 87 -6.19 -2.05 9.73
C PHE A 87 -6.18 -1.29 8.40
N PHE A 88 -5.03 -0.84 7.94
CA PHE A 88 -4.91 -0.23 6.61
C PHE A 88 -5.30 -1.21 5.50
N PHE A 89 -4.81 -2.46 5.53
CA PHE A 89 -5.18 -3.47 4.55
C PHE A 89 -6.65 -3.89 4.68
N ALA A 90 -7.19 -4.00 5.89
CA ALA A 90 -8.61 -4.23 6.11
C ALA A 90 -9.48 -3.13 5.52
N TYR A 91 -9.13 -1.86 5.75
CA TYR A 91 -9.80 -0.71 5.13
C TYR A 91 -9.74 -0.75 3.61
N ARG A 92 -8.60 -1.14 3.04
CA ARG A 92 -8.44 -1.30 1.59
C ARG A 92 -9.35 -2.41 1.04
N ILE A 93 -9.42 -3.56 1.71
CA ILE A 93 -10.32 -4.68 1.34
C ILE A 93 -11.79 -4.22 1.40
N PHE A 94 -12.17 -3.51 2.46
CA PHE A 94 -13.51 -2.96 2.62
C PHE A 94 -13.89 -2.02 1.47
N LYS A 95 -12.97 -1.14 1.04
CA LYS A 95 -13.22 -0.20 -0.08
C LYS A 95 -13.24 -0.86 -1.45
N LEU A 96 -12.58 -1.99 -1.63
CA LEU A 96 -12.46 -2.68 -2.92
C LEU A 96 -13.67 -3.57 -3.25
N THR A 97 -14.49 -3.98 -2.28
CA THR A 97 -15.65 -4.84 -2.53
C THR A 97 -16.70 -4.73 -1.44
N THR A 98 -17.98 -4.68 -1.84
CA THR A 98 -19.11 -4.64 -0.90
C THR A 98 -19.20 -5.89 -0.01
N ARG A 99 -18.73 -7.04 -0.49
CA ARG A 99 -18.62 -8.27 0.32
C ARG A 99 -17.40 -8.31 1.23
N GLY A 100 -16.48 -7.36 1.11
CA GLY A 100 -15.26 -7.24 1.91
C GLY A 100 -15.49 -6.80 3.36
N VAL A 101 -16.70 -6.35 3.70
CA VAL A 101 -17.05 -5.91 5.07
C VAL A 101 -16.76 -7.01 6.10
N TRP A 102 -17.23 -8.24 5.84
CA TRP A 102 -17.03 -9.36 6.76
C TRP A 102 -15.55 -9.74 6.93
N LEU A 103 -14.79 -9.72 5.82
CA LEU A 103 -13.34 -9.96 5.86
C LEU A 103 -12.63 -8.86 6.64
N ALA A 104 -12.98 -7.61 6.40
CA ALA A 104 -12.41 -6.49 7.14
C ALA A 104 -12.71 -6.57 8.65
N ILE A 105 -13.93 -6.95 9.03
CA ILE A 105 -14.31 -7.15 10.43
C ILE A 105 -13.47 -8.28 11.07
N ILE A 106 -13.32 -9.42 10.39
CA ILE A 106 -12.50 -10.54 10.88
C ILE A 106 -11.05 -10.10 11.08
N ILE A 107 -10.45 -9.44 10.08
CA ILE A 107 -9.07 -8.92 10.17
C ILE A 107 -8.93 -7.95 11.35
N CYS A 108 -9.85 -7.00 11.49
CA CYS A 108 -9.83 -6.04 12.59
C CYS A 108 -9.99 -6.72 13.96
N ALA A 109 -10.86 -7.72 14.08
CA ALA A 109 -11.05 -8.46 15.33
C ALA A 109 -9.78 -9.23 15.71
N VAL A 110 -9.20 -9.99 14.79
CA VAL A 110 -7.96 -10.74 15.02
C VAL A 110 -6.82 -9.78 15.37
N SER A 111 -6.65 -8.70 14.62
CA SER A 111 -5.62 -7.68 14.88
C SER A 111 -5.78 -7.02 16.26
N THR A 112 -7.01 -6.76 16.70
CA THR A 112 -7.26 -6.21 18.04
C THR A 112 -6.89 -7.21 19.14
N ILE A 113 -7.24 -8.50 18.98
CA ILE A 113 -6.87 -9.56 19.93
C ILE A 113 -5.34 -9.65 20.06
N GLN A 114 -4.62 -9.68 18.94
CA GLN A 114 -3.15 -9.69 18.91
C GLN A 114 -2.55 -8.49 19.65
N CYS A 115 -3.07 -7.29 19.38
CA CYS A 115 -2.63 -6.07 20.02
C CYS A 115 -2.81 -6.14 21.55
N VAL A 116 -3.96 -6.62 22.01
CA VAL A 116 -4.20 -6.83 23.46
C VAL A 116 -3.24 -7.84 24.05
N MET A 117 -2.98 -8.96 23.37
CA MET A 117 -2.08 -10.01 23.86
C MET A 117 -0.63 -9.51 23.95
N VAL A 118 -0.13 -8.77 22.97
CA VAL A 118 1.25 -8.25 23.03
C VAL A 118 1.41 -7.19 24.12
N PHE A 119 0.40 -6.34 24.34
CA PHE A 119 0.41 -5.41 25.48
C PHE A 119 0.39 -6.13 26.83
N TYR A 120 -0.46 -7.16 26.96
CA TYR A 120 -0.51 -8.00 28.16
C TYR A 120 0.85 -8.64 28.45
N VAL A 121 1.50 -9.22 27.46
CA VAL A 121 2.84 -9.81 27.56
C VAL A 121 3.87 -8.74 27.96
N GLY A 122 3.90 -7.60 27.29
CA GLY A 122 4.86 -6.51 27.55
C GLY A 122 4.73 -5.96 28.98
N ILE A 123 3.51 -5.66 29.42
CA ILE A 123 3.23 -5.11 30.76
C ILE A 123 3.54 -6.15 31.84
N THR A 124 3.07 -7.40 31.67
CA THR A 124 3.29 -8.46 32.65
C THR A 124 4.78 -8.80 32.81
N ASN A 125 5.52 -8.84 31.70
CA ASN A 125 6.97 -9.03 31.72
C ASN A 125 7.69 -7.88 32.45
N ALA A 126 7.27 -6.64 32.22
CA ALA A 126 7.83 -5.48 32.92
C ALA A 126 7.60 -5.56 34.45
N LEU A 127 6.40 -5.94 34.87
CA LEU A 127 6.01 -6.06 36.30
C LEU A 127 6.67 -7.23 36.99
N ARG A 128 6.99 -8.33 36.28
CA ARG A 128 7.66 -9.52 36.84
C ARG A 128 9.20 -9.42 36.90
N GLY A 129 9.74 -8.22 36.78
CA GLY A 129 11.19 -7.96 36.96
C GLY A 129 12.03 -8.25 35.71
N ARG A 130 11.45 -8.38 34.55
CA ARG A 130 12.16 -8.51 33.26
C ARG A 130 13.08 -9.72 33.14
N SER A 131 12.80 -10.78 33.88
CA SER A 131 13.55 -12.03 33.77
C SER A 131 13.16 -12.78 32.50
N PHE A 132 14.13 -13.35 31.78
CA PHE A 132 13.84 -14.23 30.65
C PHE A 132 12.97 -15.42 31.06
N LYS A 133 13.16 -15.98 32.29
CA LYS A 133 12.29 -17.05 32.80
C LYS A 133 10.83 -16.62 32.88
N ALA A 134 10.52 -15.45 33.44
CA ALA A 134 9.17 -14.92 33.54
C ALA A 134 8.56 -14.63 32.14
N PHE A 135 9.37 -14.25 31.18
CA PHE A 135 8.96 -14.07 29.80
C PHE A 135 8.53 -15.39 29.14
N TYR A 136 9.30 -16.47 29.36
CA TYR A 136 8.93 -17.79 28.83
C TYR A 136 7.67 -18.39 29.49
N GLU A 137 7.35 -18.02 30.73
CA GLU A 137 6.08 -18.39 31.37
C GLU A 137 4.87 -17.81 30.66
N LEU A 138 5.06 -16.75 29.87
CA LEU A 138 4.03 -16.14 29.03
C LEU A 138 3.95 -16.76 27.61
N SER A 139 4.62 -17.87 27.37
CA SER A 139 4.73 -18.51 26.04
C SER A 139 3.41 -18.76 25.36
N THR A 140 2.36 -19.14 26.09
CA THR A 140 1.02 -19.34 25.53
C THR A 140 0.45 -18.06 24.91
N TYR A 141 0.57 -16.92 25.60
CA TYR A 141 0.07 -15.63 25.11
C TYR A 141 0.89 -15.12 23.92
N ILE A 142 2.21 -15.34 23.94
CA ILE A 142 3.11 -15.04 22.84
C ILE A 142 2.75 -15.90 21.62
N SER A 143 2.48 -17.18 21.81
CA SER A 143 2.07 -18.09 20.73
C SER A 143 0.75 -17.70 20.10
N ILE A 144 -0.23 -17.26 20.91
CA ILE A 144 -1.52 -16.76 20.42
C ILE A 144 -1.31 -15.50 19.56
N TRP A 145 -0.48 -14.57 20.04
CA TRP A 145 -0.13 -13.37 19.29
C TRP A 145 0.52 -13.70 17.94
N LEU A 146 1.61 -14.49 17.93
CA LEU A 146 2.34 -14.87 16.71
C LEU A 146 1.49 -15.68 15.73
N ALA A 147 0.66 -16.62 16.23
CA ALA A 147 -0.27 -17.37 15.41
C ALA A 147 -1.33 -16.46 14.78
N GLY A 148 -1.82 -15.48 15.54
CA GLY A 148 -2.73 -14.47 15.03
C GLY A 148 -2.13 -13.64 13.90
N ASP A 149 -0.88 -13.18 14.04
CA ASP A 149 -0.16 -12.45 12.99
C ASP A 149 -0.07 -13.28 11.70
N ALA A 150 0.39 -14.53 11.80
CA ALA A 150 0.49 -15.42 10.64
C ALA A 150 -0.86 -15.65 9.94
N VAL A 151 -1.93 -15.90 10.72
CA VAL A 151 -3.29 -16.11 10.18
C VAL A 151 -3.81 -14.83 9.52
N CYS A 152 -3.60 -13.67 10.15
CA CYS A 152 -4.04 -12.39 9.63
C CYS A 152 -3.38 -12.08 8.28
N ASP A 153 -2.07 -12.31 8.17
CA ASP A 153 -1.30 -12.11 6.93
C ASP A 153 -1.78 -12.98 5.78
N VAL A 154 -2.05 -14.26 6.07
CA VAL A 154 -2.59 -15.19 5.06
C VAL A 154 -3.98 -14.70 4.59
N ILE A 155 -4.85 -14.30 5.51
CA ILE A 155 -6.19 -13.79 5.17
C ILE A 155 -6.08 -12.51 4.33
N ILE A 156 -5.25 -11.55 4.72
CA ILE A 156 -5.04 -10.29 3.99
C ILE A 156 -4.51 -10.58 2.58
N THR A 157 -3.50 -11.45 2.46
CA THR A 157 -2.88 -11.77 1.17
C THR A 157 -3.86 -12.44 0.22
N ILE A 158 -4.52 -13.52 0.66
CA ILE A 158 -5.50 -14.25 -0.17
C ILE A 158 -6.65 -13.34 -0.57
N SER A 159 -7.20 -12.56 0.38
CA SER A 159 -8.32 -11.65 0.13
C SER A 159 -7.94 -10.57 -0.89
N THR A 160 -6.80 -9.92 -0.69
CA THR A 160 -6.33 -8.85 -1.59
C THR A 160 -6.11 -9.39 -2.99
N VAL A 161 -5.40 -10.50 -3.14
CA VAL A 161 -5.12 -11.12 -4.45
C VAL A 161 -6.41 -11.55 -5.14
N THR A 162 -7.31 -12.21 -4.42
CA THR A 162 -8.60 -12.67 -4.98
C THR A 162 -9.45 -11.50 -5.49
N ILE A 163 -9.53 -10.43 -4.70
CA ILE A 163 -10.29 -9.23 -5.08
C ILE A 163 -9.68 -8.56 -6.31
N LEU A 164 -8.34 -8.35 -6.31
CA LEU A 164 -7.65 -7.72 -7.43
C LEU A 164 -7.77 -8.53 -8.72
N VAL A 165 -7.60 -9.87 -8.66
CA VAL A 165 -7.78 -10.76 -9.82
C VAL A 165 -9.21 -10.69 -10.34
N LYS A 166 -10.21 -10.68 -9.45
CA LYS A 166 -11.61 -10.55 -9.83
C LYS A 166 -11.91 -9.20 -10.49
N THR A 167 -11.34 -8.12 -9.96
CA THR A 167 -11.46 -6.78 -10.55
C THR A 167 -10.80 -6.72 -11.93
N MET A 168 -9.59 -7.29 -12.08
CA MET A 168 -8.89 -7.37 -13.36
C MET A 168 -9.71 -8.10 -14.44
N ARG A 169 -10.35 -9.23 -14.09
CA ARG A 169 -11.20 -9.99 -15.03
C ARG A 169 -12.45 -9.23 -15.47
N ARG A 170 -12.90 -8.24 -14.71
CA ARG A 170 -14.06 -7.41 -15.03
C ARG A 170 -13.69 -6.11 -15.79
N SER A 171 -12.45 -5.69 -15.69
CA SER A 171 -11.96 -4.47 -16.35
C SER A 171 -11.65 -4.75 -17.81
N HIS A 172 -12.31 -4.00 -18.74
CA HIS A 172 -12.08 -4.07 -20.18
C HIS A 172 -11.01 -3.07 -20.66
N PHE A 173 -10.43 -2.26 -19.76
CA PHE A 173 -9.49 -1.19 -20.12
C PHE A 173 -8.03 -1.66 -20.00
N ARG A 174 -7.30 -1.64 -21.10
CA ARG A 174 -5.90 -2.09 -21.22
C ARG A 174 -4.91 -1.36 -20.28
N ASN A 175 -5.14 -0.09 -20.00
CA ASN A 175 -4.28 0.68 -19.09
C ASN A 175 -4.49 0.33 -17.61
N THR A 176 -5.71 -0.05 -17.24
CA THR A 176 -6.03 -0.51 -15.89
C THR A 176 -5.42 -1.88 -15.60
N ASP A 177 -5.26 -2.71 -16.64
CA ASP A 177 -4.71 -4.08 -16.54
C ASP A 177 -3.24 -4.10 -16.07
N THR A 178 -2.40 -3.21 -16.58
CA THR A 178 -0.96 -3.16 -16.21
C THR A 178 -0.78 -2.79 -14.74
N THR A 179 -1.54 -1.83 -14.29
CA THR A 179 -1.53 -1.34 -12.91
C THR A 179 -2.06 -2.38 -11.93
N LEU A 180 -3.20 -3.02 -12.28
CA LEU A 180 -3.76 -4.09 -11.45
C LEU A 180 -2.80 -5.29 -11.35
N LYS A 181 -2.20 -5.72 -12.45
CA LYS A 181 -1.19 -6.79 -12.48
C LYS A 181 -0.03 -6.49 -11.54
N ARG A 182 0.44 -5.25 -11.55
CA ARG A 182 1.53 -4.83 -10.66
C ARG A 182 1.11 -4.82 -9.19
N LEU A 183 -0.09 -4.31 -8.87
CA LEU A 183 -0.61 -4.37 -7.51
C LEU A 183 -0.79 -5.80 -7.02
N ILE A 184 -1.28 -6.69 -7.89
CA ILE A 184 -1.38 -8.12 -7.58
C ILE A 184 0.00 -8.68 -7.27
N ARG A 185 0.98 -8.47 -8.16
CA ARG A 185 2.34 -8.93 -7.97
C ARG A 185 2.94 -8.42 -6.67
N LEU A 186 2.85 -7.12 -6.40
CA LEU A 186 3.35 -6.51 -5.16
C LEU A 186 2.66 -7.10 -3.94
N SER A 187 1.33 -7.26 -3.96
CA SER A 187 0.57 -7.82 -2.84
C SER A 187 0.90 -9.29 -2.59
N VAL A 188 1.17 -10.06 -3.65
CA VAL A 188 1.61 -11.46 -3.53
C VAL A 188 3.02 -11.52 -2.96
N GLU A 189 3.96 -10.77 -3.55
CA GLU A 189 5.37 -10.78 -3.12
C GLU A 189 5.51 -10.35 -1.66
N THR A 190 4.92 -9.21 -1.29
CA THR A 190 4.99 -8.71 0.10
C THR A 190 4.24 -9.62 1.06
N GLY A 191 3.02 -10.05 0.70
CA GLY A 191 2.21 -10.92 1.56
C GLY A 191 2.80 -12.30 1.77
N MET A 192 3.47 -12.89 0.77
CA MET A 192 4.18 -14.16 0.93
C MET A 192 5.40 -14.01 1.85
N ILE A 193 6.14 -12.90 1.73
CA ILE A 193 7.31 -12.64 2.58
C ILE A 193 6.88 -12.46 4.04
N THR A 194 5.83 -11.67 4.31
CA THR A 194 5.36 -11.44 5.69
C THR A 194 4.75 -12.70 6.29
N ALA A 195 3.87 -13.39 5.57
CA ALA A 195 3.24 -14.62 6.05
C ALA A 195 4.25 -15.76 6.29
N SER A 196 5.24 -15.92 5.40
CA SER A 196 6.31 -16.91 5.62
C SER A 196 7.20 -16.53 6.79
N GLY A 197 7.56 -15.25 6.93
CA GLY A 197 8.34 -14.73 8.05
C GLY A 197 7.63 -14.95 9.39
N ALA A 198 6.35 -14.60 9.49
CA ALA A 198 5.54 -14.82 10.70
C ALA A 198 5.39 -16.31 11.03
N THR A 199 5.24 -17.18 10.03
CA THR A 199 5.17 -18.62 10.23
C THR A 199 6.50 -19.17 10.75
N VAL A 200 7.63 -18.74 10.18
CA VAL A 200 8.97 -19.15 10.64
C VAL A 200 9.23 -18.64 12.06
N GLU A 201 8.85 -17.40 12.38
CA GLU A 201 8.97 -16.83 13.71
C GLU A 201 8.21 -17.68 14.75
N LEU A 202 6.95 -18.03 14.44
CA LEU A 202 6.11 -18.90 15.28
C LEU A 202 6.76 -20.29 15.48
N ILE A 203 7.26 -20.91 14.40
CA ILE A 203 7.93 -22.23 14.49
C ILE A 203 9.18 -22.14 15.36
N LEU A 204 10.02 -21.12 15.17
CA LEU A 204 11.23 -20.93 15.94
C LEU A 204 10.91 -20.65 17.43
N TRP A 205 9.85 -19.90 17.69
CA TRP A 205 9.37 -19.68 19.06
C TRP A 205 8.95 -21.00 19.73
N GLN A 206 8.17 -21.82 19.03
CA GLN A 206 7.70 -23.09 19.59
C GLN A 206 8.80 -24.14 19.74
N ALA A 207 9.74 -24.20 18.79
CA ALA A 207 10.78 -25.22 18.78
C ALA A 207 11.96 -24.88 19.67
N GLN A 208 12.38 -23.62 19.73
CA GLN A 208 13.66 -23.19 20.31
C GLN A 208 13.56 -21.80 20.95
N ALA A 209 12.55 -21.55 21.77
CA ALA A 209 12.35 -20.26 22.42
C ALA A 209 13.60 -19.79 23.24
N PHE A 210 14.27 -20.72 23.91
CA PHE A 210 15.46 -20.43 24.74
C PHE A 210 16.70 -19.97 23.95
N LEU A 211 16.79 -20.28 22.65
CA LEU A 211 17.91 -19.87 21.79
C LEU A 211 17.71 -18.50 21.15
N ASN A 212 16.55 -17.86 21.35
CA ASN A 212 16.22 -16.52 20.84
C ASN A 212 16.34 -16.33 19.32
N TYR A 213 16.37 -17.39 18.51
CA TYR A 213 16.46 -17.27 17.04
C TYR A 213 15.25 -16.57 16.43
N HIS A 214 14.07 -16.71 17.05
CA HIS A 214 12.84 -15.99 16.64
C HIS A 214 13.02 -14.47 16.66
N TYR A 215 13.94 -13.95 17.49
CA TYR A 215 14.17 -12.52 17.66
C TYR A 215 14.65 -11.82 16.36
N ILE A 216 15.33 -12.56 15.49
CA ILE A 216 15.77 -12.07 14.19
C ILE A 216 14.54 -11.72 13.33
N PHE A 217 13.55 -12.61 13.27
CA PHE A 217 12.31 -12.41 12.53
C PHE A 217 11.46 -11.32 13.18
N PHE A 218 11.35 -11.31 14.50
CA PHE A 218 10.66 -10.28 15.26
C PHE A 218 11.11 -8.85 14.90
N ILE A 219 12.43 -8.62 14.83
CA ILE A 219 12.98 -7.30 14.47
C ILE A 219 12.71 -6.92 13.01
N ILE A 220 12.66 -7.89 12.12
CA ILE A 220 12.55 -7.65 10.68
C ILE A 220 11.08 -7.51 10.24
N LEU A 221 10.17 -8.28 10.83
CA LEU A 221 8.78 -8.40 10.39
C LEU A 221 8.03 -7.07 10.45
N GLY A 222 8.13 -6.32 11.57
CA GLY A 222 7.51 -5.00 11.68
C GLY A 222 7.93 -4.07 10.55
N LYS A 223 9.23 -4.08 10.20
CA LYS A 223 9.78 -3.28 9.10
C LYS A 223 9.28 -3.73 7.73
N LEU A 224 9.10 -5.04 7.54
CA LEU A 224 8.49 -5.57 6.32
C LEU A 224 7.04 -5.13 6.19
N TYR A 225 6.26 -5.13 7.26
CA TYR A 225 4.88 -4.62 7.27
C TYR A 225 4.80 -3.16 6.85
N SER A 226 5.60 -2.31 7.48
CA SER A 226 5.64 -0.87 7.17
C SER A 226 6.07 -0.60 5.74
N ASN A 227 7.11 -1.29 5.25
CA ASN A 227 7.57 -1.19 3.87
C ASN A 227 6.52 -1.69 2.86
N ALA A 228 5.81 -2.79 3.17
CA ALA A 228 4.73 -3.31 2.34
C ALA A 228 3.56 -2.32 2.21
N MET A 229 3.18 -1.69 3.32
CA MET A 229 2.14 -0.64 3.35
C MET A 229 2.56 0.55 2.48
N LEU A 230 3.78 1.07 2.67
CA LEU A 230 4.30 2.21 1.90
C LEU A 230 4.45 1.88 0.42
N ALA A 231 4.93 0.68 0.08
CA ALA A 231 5.00 0.21 -1.30
C ALA A 231 3.61 0.16 -1.95
N ALA A 232 2.59 -0.34 -1.22
CA ALA A 232 1.21 -0.35 -1.68
C ALA A 232 0.63 1.07 -1.85
N LEU A 233 1.02 2.04 -1.01
CA LEU A 233 0.63 3.44 -1.15
C LEU A 233 1.33 4.12 -2.32
N ASN A 234 2.63 3.95 -2.45
CA ASN A 234 3.45 4.56 -3.50
C ASN A 234 3.16 3.97 -4.90
N SER A 235 2.69 2.72 -4.98
CA SER A 235 2.31 2.11 -6.26
C SER A 235 1.16 2.81 -6.99
N ARG A 236 0.51 3.80 -6.38
CA ARG A 236 -0.53 4.65 -6.97
C ARG A 236 0.02 5.76 -7.88
N ALA A 237 1.33 6.05 -7.85
CA ALA A 237 1.93 7.24 -8.49
C ALA A 237 2.04 7.20 -10.03
N ASP A 238 2.08 6.03 -10.67
CA ASP A 238 2.36 5.90 -12.12
C ASP A 238 1.22 6.24 -13.07
N ASN A 239 0.03 6.60 -12.57
CA ASN A 239 -1.13 6.90 -13.41
C ASN A 239 -1.39 8.40 -13.61
N SER A 240 -0.47 9.27 -13.24
CA SER A 240 -0.58 10.70 -13.57
C SER A 240 -0.13 10.90 -15.02
N PRO A 241 -0.99 11.47 -15.91
CA PRO A 241 -0.56 11.83 -17.25
C PRO A 241 0.29 13.10 -17.17
N GLN A 242 1.55 12.96 -16.82
CA GLN A 242 2.53 14.02 -16.95
C GLN A 242 3.62 13.63 -17.94
N GLY A 243 3.83 14.55 -18.87
CA GLY A 243 4.64 14.47 -20.04
C GLY A 243 6.05 13.92 -19.80
N THR A 244 6.48 13.27 -20.83
CA THR A 244 7.83 12.85 -21.17
C THR A 244 8.94 13.67 -20.51
N SER A 245 9.58 13.11 -19.49
CA SER A 245 11.00 13.39 -19.21
C SER A 245 11.62 12.14 -18.59
N ASN A 246 12.63 11.63 -19.29
CA ASN A 246 13.45 10.51 -18.93
C ASN A 246 14.09 10.65 -17.55
N THR A 247 14.19 9.54 -16.89
CA THR A 247 15.11 9.12 -15.83
C THR A 247 14.44 8.81 -14.49
N GLY A 248 14.54 7.55 -14.08
CA GLY A 248 14.37 7.12 -12.69
C GLY A 248 12.96 6.58 -12.35
N THR A 249 12.90 5.30 -12.22
CA THR A 249 11.79 4.45 -11.78
C THR A 249 11.08 4.99 -10.53
N SER A 250 10.06 5.80 -10.68
CA SER A 250 9.09 6.08 -9.61
C SER A 250 7.68 5.86 -10.11
N MET A 251 6.98 5.06 -9.37
CA MET A 251 5.73 4.41 -9.69
C MET A 251 4.60 4.96 -8.83
N SER A 252 3.68 5.69 -9.40
CA SER A 252 2.55 6.32 -8.72
C SER A 252 1.20 6.01 -9.39
N MET A 253 0.24 5.54 -8.61
CA MET A 253 -1.13 5.27 -9.04
C MET A 253 -2.15 6.14 -8.31
N ASN A 254 -3.02 6.82 -9.05
CA ASN A 254 -4.04 7.70 -8.48
C ASN A 254 -5.25 6.88 -7.97
N MET A 255 -5.47 6.86 -6.64
CA MET A 255 -6.57 6.15 -5.97
C MET A 255 -7.94 6.72 -6.36
N HIS A 256 -8.01 7.96 -6.84
CA HIS A 256 -9.25 8.58 -7.28
C HIS A 256 -9.84 7.86 -8.51
N ASN A 257 -8.97 7.44 -9.45
CA ASN A 257 -9.42 6.68 -10.62
C ASN A 257 -9.81 5.23 -10.30
N LEU A 258 -9.31 4.67 -9.18
CA LEU A 258 -9.74 3.35 -8.71
C LEU A 258 -11.12 3.42 -8.04
N LEU A 259 -11.45 4.54 -7.39
CA LEU A 259 -12.75 4.75 -6.75
C LEU A 259 -13.86 5.07 -7.77
N THR A 260 -13.53 5.68 -8.91
CA THR A 260 -14.49 5.95 -10.01
C THR A 260 -14.79 4.72 -10.87
N LEU A 261 -14.04 3.63 -10.71
CA LEU A 261 -14.33 2.33 -11.37
C LEU A 261 -15.44 1.55 -10.67
N PHE A 262 -15.93 2.01 -9.52
CA PHE A 262 -17.09 1.45 -8.82
C PHE A 262 -18.16 2.54 -8.74
N PRO A 263 -19.16 2.59 -9.68
CA PRO A 263 -20.32 3.44 -9.50
C PRO A 263 -21.07 2.96 -8.25
N ASP A 264 -21.31 3.86 -7.33
CA ASP A 264 -22.26 3.65 -6.23
C ASP A 264 -23.63 3.44 -6.87
N GLU A 265 -24.10 2.21 -6.86
CA GLU A 265 -25.46 1.84 -7.24
C GLU A 265 -26.40 2.22 -6.09
N TYR A 266 -26.76 3.51 -6.04
CA TYR A 266 -27.94 3.95 -5.32
C TYR A 266 -29.07 4.21 -6.33
N PRO A 267 -30.29 3.74 -6.09
CA PRO A 267 -31.40 4.05 -6.98
C PRO A 267 -31.78 5.54 -6.83
N GLU A 268 -31.51 6.33 -7.86
CA GLU A 268 -32.02 7.70 -7.95
C GLU A 268 -33.49 7.68 -8.27
N THR A 269 -34.25 8.32 -7.40
CA THR A 269 -35.62 8.78 -7.63
C THR A 269 -35.61 9.91 -8.65
N ASP A 270 -36.47 9.79 -9.64
CA ASP A 270 -36.73 10.75 -10.72
C ASP A 270 -36.81 12.20 -10.27
N SER A 271 -36.04 13.08 -10.92
CA SER A 271 -36.44 14.47 -11.15
C SER A 271 -35.85 15.00 -12.45
N HIS A 272 -36.73 15.39 -13.35
CA HIS A 272 -36.51 16.01 -14.64
C HIS A 272 -35.53 17.19 -14.60
N THR A 273 -34.47 17.12 -15.41
CA THR A 273 -33.76 18.35 -15.83
C THR A 273 -33.24 18.18 -17.28
N THR A 274 -33.59 19.17 -18.06
CA THR A 274 -33.39 19.37 -19.50
C THR A 274 -31.92 19.27 -19.91
N LEU A 275 -31.65 18.44 -20.94
CA LEU A 275 -30.36 18.29 -21.61
C LEU A 275 -30.04 19.50 -22.50
N HIS A 276 -28.97 20.24 -22.19
CA HIS A 276 -28.26 21.08 -23.15
C HIS A 276 -27.16 20.27 -23.87
N PRO A 277 -27.04 20.32 -25.20
CA PRO A 277 -25.99 19.61 -25.91
C PRO A 277 -24.62 20.32 -25.68
N ARG A 278 -23.69 19.61 -25.12
CA ARG A 278 -22.30 20.05 -24.93
C ARG A 278 -21.52 19.81 -26.21
N SER A 279 -21.12 20.88 -26.90
CA SER A 279 -20.28 20.82 -28.10
C SER A 279 -18.88 20.27 -27.73
N ILE A 280 -18.48 19.18 -28.42
CA ILE A 280 -17.15 18.59 -28.29
C ILE A 280 -16.24 19.30 -29.30
N ASN A 281 -15.30 20.13 -28.81
CA ASN A 281 -14.23 20.68 -29.64
C ASN A 281 -13.11 19.64 -29.77
N ILE A 282 -13.03 19.01 -30.94
CA ILE A 282 -11.91 18.13 -31.30
C ILE A 282 -10.79 19.01 -31.85
N ILE A 283 -9.77 19.27 -31.03
CA ILE A 283 -8.53 19.90 -31.52
C ILE A 283 -7.65 18.79 -32.10
N ARG A 284 -7.62 18.74 -33.43
CA ARG A 284 -6.74 17.87 -34.20
C ARG A 284 -5.40 18.60 -34.38
N SER A 285 -4.40 18.29 -33.59
CA SER A 285 -3.01 18.75 -33.85
C SER A 285 -2.42 17.90 -34.95
N VAL A 286 -2.08 18.53 -36.06
CA VAL A 286 -1.32 17.93 -37.16
C VAL A 286 0.15 18.32 -36.94
N ASP A 287 0.97 17.35 -36.55
CA ASP A 287 2.43 17.51 -36.52
C ASP A 287 2.95 17.48 -37.97
N VAL A 288 3.32 18.65 -38.49
CA VAL A 288 4.03 18.78 -39.76
C VAL A 288 5.52 18.66 -39.49
N ARG A 289 6.10 17.50 -39.78
CA ARG A 289 7.53 17.27 -39.78
C ARG A 289 8.10 17.88 -41.06
N GLN A 290 8.80 19.02 -40.98
CA GLN A 290 9.55 19.61 -42.06
C GLN A 290 10.87 18.86 -42.29
N ASP A 291 11.00 18.20 -43.43
CA ASP A 291 12.32 17.76 -43.95
C ASP A 291 13.03 18.94 -44.64
N PRO A 292 14.30 19.20 -44.35
CA PRO A 292 15.05 20.29 -45.02
C PRO A 292 15.60 19.78 -46.34
N GLY A 293 14.92 20.13 -47.44
CA GLY A 293 15.51 19.90 -48.77
C GLY A 293 14.57 19.67 -49.94
N GLN A 294 13.44 20.34 -50.07
CA GLN A 294 12.72 20.43 -51.33
C GLN A 294 12.12 21.82 -51.56
N GLU A 295 12.57 22.47 -52.65
CA GLU A 295 12.05 23.74 -53.14
C GLU A 295 10.58 23.58 -53.53
N MET A 296 9.76 24.48 -53.01
CA MET A 296 8.32 24.51 -53.22
C MET A 296 7.99 25.36 -54.44
N THR A 297 7.57 24.71 -55.55
CA THR A 297 6.99 25.42 -56.69
C THR A 297 5.53 25.77 -56.33
N ILE A 298 5.29 27.07 -56.20
CA ILE A 298 3.95 27.60 -55.88
C ILE A 298 3.11 27.60 -57.19
N LEU A 299 2.11 26.73 -57.30
CA LEU A 299 1.06 26.81 -58.29
C LEU A 299 -0.13 27.55 -57.73
N SER A 300 -0.36 28.74 -58.28
CA SER A 300 -1.51 29.59 -58.02
C SER A 300 -2.81 29.01 -58.60
N PRO A 301 -3.93 28.99 -57.89
CA PRO A 301 -5.22 28.59 -58.47
C PRO A 301 -5.84 29.79 -59.23
N LYS A 302 -6.06 29.60 -60.49
CA LYS A 302 -6.86 30.50 -61.33
C LYS A 302 -8.36 30.34 -61.08
N HIS A 303 -8.99 31.48 -61.00
CA HIS A 303 -10.42 31.73 -61.01
C HIS A 303 -11.21 30.92 -62.07
N ALA A 304 -12.43 30.46 -61.72
CA ALA A 304 -13.54 30.39 -62.62
C ALA A 304 -14.84 30.75 -61.90
N PHE A 305 -15.33 31.94 -62.25
CA PHE A 305 -16.65 32.47 -62.02
C PHE A 305 -17.64 31.89 -63.07
N GLY A 306 -18.89 31.79 -62.70
CA GLY A 306 -20.03 31.58 -63.59
C GLY A 306 -21.16 30.94 -62.80
N GLY A 307 -22.04 31.61 -62.30
CA GLY A 307 -23.13 32.50 -62.53
C GLY A 307 -24.22 31.85 -63.37
N ASN A 308 -25.36 31.53 -62.74
CA ASN A 308 -26.69 31.91 -63.22
C ASN A 308 -27.83 31.10 -62.55
N ASP A 309 -28.57 31.76 -61.68
CA ASP A 309 -30.03 31.63 -61.64
C ASP A 309 -30.63 32.29 -62.86
N PRO A 310 -31.92 32.12 -63.32
CA PRO A 310 -33.13 31.77 -62.58
C PRO A 310 -34.23 31.08 -63.35
N LYS A 311 -35.40 30.91 -62.67
CA LYS A 311 -36.82 30.91 -63.17
C LYS A 311 -37.42 29.57 -63.56
N SER A 312 -38.37 29.20 -62.71
CA SER A 312 -39.85 29.23 -62.92
C SER A 312 -40.43 28.47 -64.06
N LYS A 313 -41.31 27.62 -63.71
CA LYS A 313 -42.71 27.42 -64.18
C LYS A 313 -43.06 25.94 -64.16
N ASP A 314 -44.00 25.67 -63.37
CA ASP A 314 -45.43 25.36 -63.69
C ASP A 314 -45.70 24.16 -64.58
N SER A 315 -46.57 23.44 -63.99
CA SER A 315 -47.72 22.74 -64.58
C SER A 315 -47.59 21.28 -64.97
N ASP A 316 -48.34 20.53 -64.24
CA ASP A 316 -49.49 19.75 -64.60
C ASP A 316 -49.35 18.35 -65.22
N PHE A 317 -50.28 17.53 -64.76
CA PHE A 317 -50.85 16.27 -65.32
C PHE A 317 -49.94 14.99 -65.20
N VAL A 318 -50.33 13.96 -64.60
CA VAL A 318 -51.53 13.13 -64.43
C VAL A 318 -51.34 12.27 -63.19
#